data_74ba01a44dd4375a19b5a7eb8f8828c4
#
_entry.id   74ba01a44dd4375a19b5a7eb8f8828c4
#
_cell.length_a   1.000
_cell.length_b   1.000
_cell.length_c   1.000
_cell.angle_alpha   90.00
_cell.angle_beta   90.00
_cell.angle_gamma   90.00
#
_symmetry.space_group_name_H-M   'P 1'
#
loop_
_entity.id
_entity.type
_entity.pdbx_description
1 polymer ?
#
loop_
_entity_poly.entity_id
_entity_poly.type
_entity_poly.pdbx_seq_one_letter_code
_entity_poly.pdbx_strand_id
1 'polypeptide(L)'
;MDQFLPVYLDVLFSDDYSGYVSEIIIEGHTDSDGGYLSNLELSQQRALAVASYVLGDSCRAVSADVKNELRPVVTVNGRSFSDRIFHANGTEDKEASRRVVFKFRLTDEQMIRQLQQILEESEG
;
A
#
# COMPACT_ATOMS: atom_id res chain seq x y z
N MET A 1 5.90 8.94 -1.93
CA MET A 1 4.48 8.51 -2.01
C MET A 1 3.71 9.25 -3.08
N ASP A 2 3.80 10.58 -3.15
CA ASP A 2 2.99 11.37 -4.09
C ASP A 2 3.37 11.18 -5.57
N GLN A 3 4.59 10.72 -5.86
CA GLN A 3 5.01 10.40 -7.23
C GLN A 3 4.68 8.96 -7.63
N PHE A 4 4.83 8.02 -6.70
CA PHE A 4 4.63 6.60 -6.94
C PHE A 4 3.15 6.22 -6.96
N LEU A 5 2.40 6.66 -5.95
CA LEU A 5 1.01 6.29 -5.78
C LEU A 5 0.11 6.69 -6.96
N PRO A 6 0.23 7.93 -7.52
CA PRO A 6 -0.61 8.29 -8.66
C PRO A 6 -0.39 7.41 -9.88
N VAL A 7 0.85 6.98 -10.16
CA VAL A 7 1.14 6.09 -11.30
C VAL A 7 0.44 4.74 -11.10
N TYR A 8 0.54 4.16 -9.91
CA TYR A 8 -0.16 2.92 -9.59
C TYR A 8 -1.68 3.06 -9.74
N LEU A 9 -2.25 4.11 -9.17
CA LEU A 9 -3.68 4.31 -9.19
C LEU A 9 -4.20 4.61 -10.60
N ASP A 10 -3.46 5.37 -11.39
CA ASP A 10 -3.84 5.65 -12.78
C ASP A 10 -3.88 4.37 -13.61
N VAL A 11 -2.93 3.46 -13.42
CA VAL A 11 -2.92 2.18 -14.12
C VAL A 11 -4.03 1.27 -13.59
N LEU A 12 -4.16 1.12 -12.26
CA LEU A 12 -5.15 0.22 -11.64
C LEU A 12 -6.59 0.63 -11.96
N PHE A 13 -6.87 1.92 -12.03
CA PHE A 13 -8.21 2.45 -12.28
C PHE A 13 -8.38 3.01 -13.68
N SER A 14 -7.49 2.65 -14.60
CA SER A 14 -7.72 2.88 -16.02
C SER A 14 -8.89 2.03 -16.51
N ASP A 15 -9.47 2.37 -17.66
CA ASP A 15 -10.60 1.64 -18.24
C ASP A 15 -10.31 0.15 -18.42
N ASP A 16 -9.04 -0.21 -18.64
CA ASP A 16 -8.62 -1.60 -18.87
C ASP A 16 -8.61 -2.45 -17.60
N TYR A 17 -8.38 -1.85 -16.42
CA TYR A 17 -8.10 -2.60 -15.19
C TYR A 17 -9.07 -2.33 -14.04
N SER A 18 -9.83 -1.23 -14.06
CA SER A 18 -10.62 -0.81 -12.90
C SER A 18 -11.64 -1.86 -12.44
N GLY A 19 -12.22 -2.62 -13.34
CA GLY A 19 -13.17 -3.68 -13.01
C GLY A 19 -12.53 -4.93 -12.41
N TYR A 20 -11.21 -5.02 -12.40
CA TYR A 20 -10.48 -6.21 -11.95
C TYR A 20 -9.81 -6.02 -10.58
N VAL A 21 -9.83 -4.82 -10.03
CA VAL A 21 -9.29 -4.54 -8.69
C VAL A 21 -10.32 -4.94 -7.66
N SER A 22 -10.03 -6.00 -6.88
CA SER A 22 -10.95 -6.49 -5.85
C SER A 22 -10.64 -5.90 -4.47
N GLU A 23 -9.36 -5.60 -4.19
CA GLU A 23 -8.97 -5.06 -2.88
C GLU A 23 -7.65 -4.32 -2.99
N ILE A 24 -7.53 -3.22 -2.24
CA ILE A 24 -6.26 -2.54 -1.99
C ILE A 24 -6.03 -2.57 -0.49
N ILE A 25 -4.91 -3.14 -0.07
CA ILE A 25 -4.57 -3.31 1.35
C ILE A 25 -3.44 -2.35 1.68
N ILE A 26 -3.66 -1.49 2.67
CA ILE A 26 -2.64 -0.60 3.22
C ILE A 26 -2.17 -1.21 4.54
N GLU A 27 -0.92 -1.69 4.56
CA GLU A 27 -0.34 -2.37 5.74
C GLU A 27 0.71 -1.49 6.41
N GLY A 28 0.53 -1.26 7.71
CA GLY A 28 1.55 -0.63 8.53
C GLY A 28 2.46 -1.67 9.17
N HIS A 29 3.75 -1.38 9.22
CA HIS A 29 4.78 -2.23 9.83
C HIS A 29 5.62 -1.41 10.79
N THR A 30 6.16 -2.07 11.83
CA THR A 30 7.05 -1.46 12.81
C THR A 30 8.35 -2.24 12.90
N ASP A 31 9.33 -1.67 13.62
CA ASP A 31 10.50 -2.42 14.08
C ASP A 31 10.16 -3.19 15.38
N SER A 32 11.15 -3.88 15.93
CA SER A 32 10.98 -4.70 17.13
C SER A 32 11.08 -3.93 18.43
N ASP A 33 11.25 -2.60 18.41
CA ASP A 33 11.32 -1.80 19.64
C ASP A 33 9.93 -1.70 20.29
N GLY A 34 9.85 -2.05 21.55
CA GLY A 34 8.59 -2.04 22.31
C GLY A 34 7.81 -3.34 22.23
N GLY A 35 6.62 -3.37 22.82
CA GLY A 35 5.79 -4.55 22.86
C GLY A 35 5.05 -4.82 21.56
N TYR A 36 4.70 -6.08 21.32
CA TYR A 36 3.98 -6.48 20.12
C TYR A 36 2.63 -5.77 20.00
N LEU A 37 1.84 -5.75 21.07
CA LEU A 37 0.50 -5.15 21.03
C LEU A 37 0.55 -3.63 20.87
N SER A 38 1.51 -2.95 21.51
CA SER A 38 1.71 -1.51 21.31
C SER A 38 2.06 -1.20 19.86
N ASN A 39 2.90 -2.02 19.24
CA ASN A 39 3.29 -1.87 17.85
C ASN A 39 2.15 -2.25 16.89
N LEU A 40 1.30 -3.18 17.29
CA LEU A 40 0.12 -3.52 16.52
C LEU A 40 -0.81 -2.32 16.39
N GLU A 41 -1.08 -1.63 17.50
CA GLU A 41 -1.87 -0.41 17.50
C GLU A 41 -1.19 0.69 16.66
N LEU A 42 0.10 0.91 16.87
CA LEU A 42 0.86 1.94 16.15
C LEU A 42 0.85 1.67 14.63
N SER A 43 1.07 0.43 14.22
CA SER A 43 1.08 0.07 12.80
C SER A 43 -0.30 0.26 12.16
N GLN A 44 -1.37 -0.07 12.89
CA GLN A 44 -2.74 0.16 12.44
C GLN A 44 -3.01 1.66 12.26
N GLN A 45 -2.60 2.48 13.23
CA GLN A 45 -2.77 3.93 13.16
C GLN A 45 -2.00 4.56 12.00
N ARG A 46 -0.79 4.08 11.74
CA ARG A 46 0.02 4.56 10.61
C ARG A 46 -0.62 4.23 9.27
N ALA A 47 -1.11 3.01 9.10
CA ALA A 47 -1.81 2.61 7.88
C ALA A 47 -3.09 3.41 7.70
N LEU A 48 -3.84 3.62 8.77
CA LEU A 48 -5.07 4.44 8.75
C LEU A 48 -4.76 5.89 8.40
N ALA A 49 -3.68 6.45 8.92
CA ALA A 49 -3.27 7.83 8.60
C ALA A 49 -2.97 7.99 7.10
N VAL A 50 -2.29 7.00 6.49
CA VAL A 50 -2.02 7.00 5.06
C VAL A 50 -3.32 6.90 4.26
N ALA A 51 -4.22 6.00 4.63
CA ALA A 51 -5.51 5.85 3.97
C ALA A 51 -6.33 7.14 4.06
N SER A 52 -6.35 7.76 5.23
CA SER A 52 -7.08 9.01 5.45
C SER A 52 -6.51 10.15 4.61
N TYR A 53 -5.19 10.20 4.46
CA TYR A 53 -4.55 11.20 3.60
C TYR A 53 -4.92 10.97 2.13
N VAL A 54 -4.76 9.74 1.63
CA VAL A 54 -5.00 9.40 0.21
C VAL A 54 -6.45 9.66 -0.18
N LEU A 55 -7.40 9.29 0.69
CA LEU A 55 -8.84 9.43 0.42
C LEU A 55 -9.37 10.82 0.78
N GLY A 56 -8.60 11.61 1.50
CA GLY A 56 -9.01 12.94 1.94
C GLY A 56 -8.77 14.02 0.90
N ASP A 57 -9.27 15.21 1.19
CA ASP A 57 -9.20 16.36 0.28
C ASP A 57 -7.78 16.94 0.14
N SER A 58 -6.89 16.62 1.08
CA SER A 58 -5.52 17.13 1.09
C SER A 58 -4.63 16.49 0.03
N CYS A 59 -4.92 15.27 -0.39
CA CYS A 59 -4.15 14.57 -1.41
C CYS A 59 -4.66 14.94 -2.80
N ARG A 60 -4.03 15.93 -3.42
CA ARG A 60 -4.42 16.40 -4.76
C ARG A 60 -3.84 15.55 -5.89
N ALA A 61 -2.86 14.70 -5.58
CA ALA A 61 -2.25 13.81 -6.56
C ALA A 61 -3.23 12.72 -7.03
N VAL A 62 -4.26 12.44 -6.25
CA VAL A 62 -5.30 11.44 -6.56
C VAL A 62 -6.60 12.19 -6.87
N SER A 63 -7.19 11.91 -8.03
CA SER A 63 -8.43 12.58 -8.45
C SER A 63 -9.61 12.15 -7.58
N ALA A 64 -10.66 12.98 -7.56
CA ALA A 64 -11.89 12.67 -6.83
C ALA A 64 -12.56 11.39 -7.36
N ASP A 65 -12.52 11.16 -8.66
CA ASP A 65 -13.10 9.95 -9.26
C ASP A 65 -12.37 8.70 -8.81
N VAL A 66 -11.04 8.73 -8.77
CA VAL A 66 -10.22 7.61 -8.28
C VAL A 66 -10.46 7.39 -6.80
N LYS A 67 -10.56 8.44 -5.99
CA LYS A 67 -10.87 8.32 -4.56
C LYS A 67 -12.21 7.62 -4.33
N ASN A 68 -13.21 7.94 -5.13
CA ASN A 68 -14.53 7.29 -5.05
C ASN A 68 -14.47 5.81 -5.42
N GLU A 69 -13.62 5.44 -6.38
CA GLU A 69 -13.39 4.03 -6.75
C GLU A 69 -12.60 3.27 -5.68
N LEU A 70 -11.68 3.96 -4.98
CA LEU A 70 -10.88 3.37 -3.91
C LEU A 70 -11.70 3.00 -2.68
N ARG A 71 -12.64 3.85 -2.28
CA ARG A 71 -13.36 3.71 -1.00
C ARG A 71 -13.92 2.31 -0.74
N PRO A 72 -14.62 1.66 -1.70
CA PRO A 72 -15.19 0.34 -1.43
C PRO A 72 -14.17 -0.80 -1.39
N VAL A 73 -12.93 -0.57 -1.85
CA VAL A 73 -11.94 -1.64 -1.99
C VAL A 73 -10.73 -1.48 -1.07
N VAL A 74 -10.58 -0.35 -0.39
CA VAL A 74 -9.45 -0.11 0.51
C VAL A 74 -9.67 -0.77 1.86
N THR A 75 -8.67 -1.50 2.34
CA THR A 75 -8.61 -2.02 3.70
C THR A 75 -7.31 -1.56 4.36
N VAL A 76 -7.31 -1.52 5.69
CA VAL A 76 -6.19 -1.04 6.49
C VAL A 76 -5.84 -2.11 7.51
N ASN A 77 -4.55 -2.51 7.54
CA ASN A 77 -4.06 -3.54 8.44
C ASN A 77 -2.79 -3.09 9.18
N GLY A 78 -2.73 -3.39 10.48
CA GLY A 78 -1.52 -3.28 11.27
C GLY A 78 -0.87 -4.65 11.40
N ARG A 79 0.43 -4.73 11.14
CA ARG A 79 1.20 -5.97 11.21
C ARG A 79 2.19 -6.01 12.36
N SER A 80 2.28 -4.95 13.16
CA SER A 80 3.28 -4.83 14.22
C SER A 80 4.69 -5.11 13.64
N PHE A 81 5.51 -5.89 14.33
CA PHE A 81 6.83 -6.29 13.81
C PHE A 81 6.86 -7.73 13.30
N SER A 82 5.70 -8.23 12.84
CA SER A 82 5.59 -9.60 12.31
C SER A 82 6.39 -9.83 11.03
N ASP A 83 6.72 -8.77 10.30
CA ASP A 83 7.34 -8.84 8.98
C ASP A 83 8.48 -7.83 8.86
N ARG A 84 9.49 -8.00 9.74
CA ARG A 84 10.65 -7.12 9.80
C ARG A 84 11.59 -7.34 8.63
N ILE A 85 12.33 -6.28 8.29
CA ILE A 85 13.37 -6.34 7.28
C ILE A 85 14.73 -6.46 7.95
N PHE A 86 15.59 -7.30 7.39
CA PHE A 86 16.92 -7.59 7.93
C PHE A 86 17.98 -7.22 6.92
N HIS A 87 19.15 -6.79 7.45
CA HIS A 87 20.36 -6.64 6.63
C HIS A 87 20.89 -8.01 6.20
N ALA A 88 21.78 -8.03 5.22
CA ALA A 88 22.39 -9.27 4.72
C ALA A 88 23.15 -10.05 5.82
N ASN A 89 23.63 -9.35 6.85
CA ASN A 89 24.34 -9.97 7.98
C ASN A 89 23.41 -10.56 9.06
N GLY A 90 22.10 -10.48 8.86
CA GLY A 90 21.11 -11.03 9.79
C GLY A 90 20.64 -10.07 10.88
N THR A 91 21.18 -8.86 10.97
CA THR A 91 20.70 -7.86 11.92
C THR A 91 19.48 -7.14 11.38
N GLU A 92 18.55 -6.75 12.28
CA GLU A 92 17.34 -6.04 11.88
C GLU A 92 17.65 -4.67 11.31
N ASP A 93 17.04 -4.36 10.15
CA ASP A 93 17.02 -3.00 9.61
C ASP A 93 15.79 -2.30 10.16
N LYS A 94 15.94 -1.60 11.28
CA LYS A 94 14.83 -0.97 11.97
C LYS A 94 14.18 0.12 11.12
N GLU A 95 14.98 0.93 10.43
CA GLU A 95 14.48 1.99 9.59
C GLU A 95 13.63 1.43 8.44
N ALA A 96 14.12 0.40 7.75
CA ALA A 96 13.39 -0.24 6.66
C ALA A 96 12.15 -0.99 7.17
N SER A 97 12.19 -1.51 8.41
CA SER A 97 11.05 -2.21 9.01
C SER A 97 9.88 -1.27 9.31
N ARG A 98 10.14 -0.01 9.63
CA ARG A 98 9.12 1.01 9.87
C ARG A 98 8.61 1.57 8.54
N ARG A 99 7.58 0.93 7.99
CA ARG A 99 7.07 1.25 6.65
C ARG A 99 5.57 1.06 6.54
N VAL A 100 5.01 1.63 5.47
CA VAL A 100 3.65 1.34 5.03
C VAL A 100 3.73 0.73 3.64
N VAL A 101 3.03 -0.38 3.43
CA VAL A 101 3.06 -1.15 2.19
C VAL A 101 1.66 -1.15 1.57
N PHE A 102 1.61 -0.98 0.26
CA PHE A 102 0.38 -1.10 -0.52
C PHE A 102 0.38 -2.45 -1.23
N LYS A 103 -0.69 -3.23 -1.04
CA LYS A 103 -0.89 -4.51 -1.72
C LYS A 103 -2.18 -4.46 -2.51
N PHE A 104 -2.18 -5.07 -3.68
CA PHE A 104 -3.33 -5.07 -4.57
C PHE A 104 -3.77 -6.50 -4.84
N ARG A 105 -5.09 -6.73 -4.82
CA ARG A 105 -5.68 -8.00 -5.26
C ARG A 105 -6.45 -7.76 -6.54
N LEU A 106 -6.15 -8.56 -7.54
CA LEU A 106 -6.82 -8.54 -8.83
C LEU A 106 -7.57 -9.86 -9.03
N THR A 107 -8.66 -9.82 -9.78
CA THR A 107 -9.55 -10.97 -9.96
C THR A 107 -9.11 -11.90 -11.09
N ASP A 108 -8.12 -11.51 -11.91
CA ASP A 108 -7.68 -12.26 -13.08
C ASP A 108 -6.15 -12.33 -13.10
N GLU A 109 -5.59 -13.56 -13.12
CA GLU A 109 -4.14 -13.77 -13.09
C GLU A 109 -3.43 -13.20 -14.33
N GLN A 110 -4.07 -13.28 -15.48
CA GLN A 110 -3.50 -12.76 -16.71
C GLN A 110 -3.37 -11.24 -16.64
N MET A 111 -4.38 -10.57 -16.10
CA MET A 111 -4.36 -9.15 -15.85
C MET A 111 -3.29 -8.77 -14.83
N ILE A 112 -3.09 -9.59 -13.80
CA ILE A 112 -2.03 -9.38 -12.81
C ILE A 112 -0.66 -9.35 -13.50
N ARG A 113 -0.39 -10.29 -14.40
CA ARG A 113 0.88 -10.36 -15.12
C ARG A 113 1.08 -9.16 -16.02
N GLN A 114 0.04 -8.76 -16.76
CA GLN A 114 0.10 -7.58 -17.62
C GLN A 114 0.34 -6.32 -16.83
N LEU A 115 -0.34 -6.16 -15.69
CA LEU A 115 -0.19 -5.00 -14.83
C LEU A 115 1.21 -4.93 -14.24
N GLN A 116 1.75 -6.05 -13.78
CA GLN A 116 3.12 -6.12 -13.26
C GLN A 116 4.13 -5.67 -14.30
N GLN A 117 3.97 -6.12 -15.53
CA GLN A 117 4.85 -5.74 -16.63
C GLN A 117 4.79 -4.22 -16.89
N ILE A 118 3.60 -3.66 -16.92
CA ILE A 118 3.40 -2.21 -17.14
C ILE A 118 4.06 -1.41 -16.02
N LEU A 119 3.89 -1.83 -14.77
CA LEU A 119 4.46 -1.14 -13.61
C LEU A 119 5.99 -1.23 -13.59
N GLU A 120 6.56 -2.36 -13.97
CA GLU A 120 8.00 -2.52 -14.10
C GLU A 120 8.57 -1.57 -15.17
N GLU A 121 7.90 -1.45 -16.31
CA GLU A 121 8.29 -0.52 -17.36
C GLU A 121 8.20 0.93 -16.91
N SER A 122 7.20 1.26 -16.07
CA SER A 122 7.01 2.61 -15.54
C SER A 122 8.07 2.98 -14.50
N GLU A 123 8.58 2.01 -13.75
CA GLU A 123 9.63 2.21 -12.77
C GLU A 123 11.02 2.29 -13.40
N GLY A 124 11.18 1.69 -14.55
CA GLY A 124 12.43 1.70 -15.29
C GLY A 124 12.64 3.00 -16.02
#